data_13cc5d3bc74753403e0d5fc631a63d1c
#
_entry.id   13cc5d3bc74753403e0d5fc631a63d1c
#
_cell.length_a   1.000
_cell.length_b   1.000
_cell.length_c   1.000
_cell.angle_alpha   90.00
_cell.angle_beta   90.00
_cell.angle_gamma   90.00
#
_symmetry.space_group_name_H-M   'P 1'
#
loop_
_entity.id
_entity.type
_entity.pdbx_description
1 polymer ?
#
loop_
_entity_poly.entity_id
_entity_poly.type
_entity_poly.pdbx_seq_one_letter_code
_entity_poly.pdbx_strand_id
1 'polypeptide(L)'
;YVKRYFEKQHTISIRMGETLVGKLDTLLDRYLTSGLPAQNGQPTVKWCASQFDLSPNYFGDLIKKEVQITAQEYIRSRIVSHAQVLLRQTNMTINEIAEELGFAYPNHFTRMFHKATGYTPLKYRKGN
;
A
#
# COMPACT_ATOMS: atom_id res chain seq x y z
N TYR A 1 -12.95 -18.80 8.22
CA TYR A 1 -13.39 -18.28 7.60
C TYR A 1 -13.16 -17.70 7.60
N VAL A 2 -12.88 -17.73 8.02
CA VAL A 2 -13.32 -17.13 7.55
C VAL A 2 -12.96 -16.82 7.35
N LYS A 3 -12.50 -17.17 7.62
CA LYS A 3 -12.76 -16.93 7.12
C LYS A 3 -12.88 -16.11 6.93
N ARG A 4 -12.58 -16.61 7.12
CA ARG A 4 -13.09 -16.00 6.56
C ARG A 4 -13.24 -14.91 6.85
N TYR A 5 -12.95 -15.15 7.21
CA TYR A 5 -13.48 -14.16 7.01
C TYR A 5 -13.11 -13.51 7.44
N PHE A 6 -12.68 -13.80 7.64
CA PHE A 6 -12.73 -13.24 7.67
C PHE A 6 -12.60 -13.64 7.47
N GLU A 7 -12.45 -14.37 7.45
CA GLU A 7 -12.81 -14.66 6.96
C GLU A 7 -13.05 -14.79 6.51
N LYS A 8 -13.07 -15.80 6.23
CA LYS A 8 -13.77 -16.03 5.71
C LYS A 8 -14.21 -15.55 5.61
N GLN A 9 -14.22 -15.85 5.59
CA GLN A 9 -14.45 -15.29 5.05
C GLN A 9 -13.69 -14.67 4.91
N HIS A 10 -12.77 -14.97 4.79
CA HIS A 10 -11.83 -14.45 4.30
C HIS A 10 -11.78 -14.06 3.01
N THR A 11 -12.06 -14.93 2.36
CA THR A 11 -12.08 -14.66 0.93
C THR A 11 -12.86 -13.38 0.69
N ILE A 12 -12.24 -12.42 0.04
CA ILE A 12 -12.91 -11.17 -0.29
C ILE A 12 -13.68 -11.42 -1.56
N SER A 13 -15.01 -11.54 -1.48
CA SER A 13 -15.81 -11.73 -2.67
C SER A 13 -15.94 -10.42 -3.42
N ILE A 14 -15.92 -10.51 -4.76
CA ILE A 14 -16.05 -9.33 -5.61
C ILE A 14 -17.53 -9.06 -5.79
N ARG A 15 -17.99 -7.92 -5.33
CA ARG A 15 -19.38 -7.53 -5.53
C ARG A 15 -19.57 -7.01 -6.93
N MET A 16 -20.80 -7.08 -7.40
CA MET A 16 -21.14 -6.55 -8.71
C MET A 16 -20.77 -5.08 -8.77
N GLY A 17 -20.05 -4.69 -9.81
CA GLY A 17 -19.63 -3.30 -10.00
C GLY A 17 -18.32 -2.91 -9.34
N GLU A 18 -17.78 -3.80 -8.50
CA GLU A 18 -16.47 -3.53 -7.88
C GLU A 18 -15.36 -4.12 -8.73
N THR A 19 -14.25 -3.38 -8.81
CA THR A 19 -13.09 -3.85 -9.53
C THR A 19 -12.10 -4.45 -8.54
N LEU A 20 -11.18 -5.26 -9.07
CA LEU A 20 -10.11 -5.79 -8.24
C LEU A 20 -9.27 -4.65 -7.66
N VAL A 21 -9.01 -3.61 -8.44
CA VAL A 21 -8.25 -2.45 -7.96
C VAL A 21 -8.98 -1.76 -6.82
N GLY A 22 -10.29 -1.60 -6.92
CA GLY A 22 -11.07 -1.01 -5.82
C GLY A 22 -10.94 -1.80 -4.54
N LYS A 23 -10.97 -3.12 -4.64
CA LYS A 23 -10.79 -3.98 -3.47
C LYS A 23 -9.35 -3.93 -2.96
N LEU A 24 -8.39 -3.85 -3.86
CA LEU A 24 -6.99 -3.70 -3.48
C LEU A 24 -6.78 -2.39 -2.72
N ASP A 25 -7.39 -1.30 -3.18
CA ASP A 25 -7.29 -0.02 -2.47
C ASP A 25 -7.80 -0.15 -1.05
N THR A 26 -8.94 -0.79 -0.85
CA THR A 26 -9.50 -0.98 0.48
C THR A 26 -8.57 -1.83 1.34
N LEU A 27 -8.02 -2.89 0.77
CA LEU A 27 -7.08 -3.76 1.48
C LEU A 27 -5.84 -2.98 1.92
N LEU A 28 -5.27 -2.21 1.00
CA LEU A 28 -4.05 -1.44 1.28
C LEU A 28 -4.30 -0.34 2.30
N ASP A 29 -5.43 0.37 2.18
CA ASP A 29 -5.77 1.41 3.15
C ASP A 29 -5.88 0.82 4.55
N ARG A 30 -6.54 -0.32 4.67
CA ARG A 30 -6.70 -0.98 5.96
C ARG A 30 -5.36 -1.43 6.52
N TYR A 31 -4.53 -2.04 5.68
CA TYR A 31 -3.24 -2.54 6.12
C TYR A 31 -2.32 -1.40 6.55
N LEU A 32 -2.23 -0.35 5.72
CA LEU A 32 -1.31 0.76 5.97
C LEU A 32 -1.70 1.61 7.17
N THR A 33 -2.98 1.60 7.56
CA THR A 33 -3.42 2.34 8.73
C THR A 33 -3.48 1.49 10.00
N SER A 34 -3.17 0.21 9.89
CA SER A 34 -3.30 -0.73 11.02
C SER A 34 -2.13 -0.72 11.99
N GLY A 35 -0.98 -0.19 11.57
CA GLY A 35 0.25 -0.31 12.33
C GLY A 35 1.03 -1.59 12.05
N LEU A 36 0.44 -2.52 11.31
CA LEU A 36 1.09 -3.79 11.00
C LEU A 36 2.32 -3.69 10.14
N PRO A 37 2.43 -2.72 9.20
CA PRO A 37 3.65 -2.61 8.40
C PRO A 37 4.92 -2.44 9.22
N ALA A 38 4.83 -1.79 10.39
CA ALA A 38 6.00 -1.62 11.26
C ALA A 38 6.54 -2.97 11.73
N GLN A 39 5.68 -3.97 11.84
CA GLN A 39 6.08 -5.32 12.29
C GLN A 39 6.32 -6.27 11.12
N ASN A 40 5.48 -6.18 10.10
CA ASN A 40 5.45 -7.17 9.02
C ASN A 40 6.05 -6.66 7.71
N GLY A 41 6.39 -5.38 7.63
CA GLY A 41 6.94 -4.80 6.42
C GLY A 41 5.87 -4.30 5.47
N GLN A 42 6.33 -3.80 4.34
CA GLN A 42 5.43 -3.25 3.32
C GLN A 42 4.59 -4.36 2.70
N PRO A 43 3.38 -4.00 2.21
CA PRO A 43 2.58 -4.98 1.49
C PRO A 43 3.28 -5.38 0.20
N THR A 44 3.34 -6.68 -0.07
CA THR A 44 3.97 -7.21 -1.28
C THR A 44 2.92 -7.66 -2.27
N VAL A 45 3.32 -7.78 -3.54
CA VAL A 45 2.42 -8.34 -4.56
C VAL A 45 1.97 -9.73 -4.14
N LYS A 46 2.89 -10.55 -3.63
CA LYS A 46 2.57 -11.91 -3.22
C LYS A 46 1.52 -11.92 -2.11
N TRP A 47 1.70 -11.07 -1.11
CA TRP A 47 0.74 -11.01 -0.01
C TRP A 47 -0.61 -10.52 -0.49
N CYS A 48 -0.63 -9.46 -1.30
CA CYS A 48 -1.90 -8.94 -1.83
C CYS A 48 -2.64 -9.98 -2.63
N ALA A 49 -1.92 -10.68 -3.52
CA ALA A 49 -2.54 -11.73 -4.34
C ALA A 49 -3.15 -12.81 -3.47
N SER A 50 -2.47 -13.20 -2.39
CA SER A 50 -2.96 -14.25 -1.51
C SER A 50 -4.27 -13.85 -0.83
N GLN A 51 -4.47 -12.57 -0.59
CA GLN A 51 -5.70 -12.09 0.03
C GLN A 51 -6.92 -12.27 -0.87
N PHE A 52 -6.69 -12.45 -2.16
CA PHE A 52 -7.75 -12.66 -3.15
C PHE A 52 -7.75 -14.09 -3.70
N ASP A 53 -6.96 -14.98 -3.10
CA ASP A 53 -6.81 -16.37 -3.54
C ASP A 53 -6.35 -16.47 -4.99
N LEU A 54 -5.49 -15.54 -5.40
CA LEU A 54 -4.94 -15.50 -6.75
C LEU A 54 -3.43 -15.74 -6.70
N SER A 55 -2.90 -16.31 -7.78
CA SER A 55 -1.45 -16.39 -7.92
C SER A 55 -0.90 -14.97 -8.14
N PRO A 56 0.36 -14.73 -7.74
CA PRO A 56 0.96 -13.42 -7.98
C PRO A 56 0.96 -13.01 -9.46
N ASN A 57 1.21 -13.98 -10.36
CA ASN A 57 1.25 -13.66 -11.78
C ASN A 57 -0.13 -13.25 -12.31
N TYR A 58 -1.16 -14.02 -11.96
CA TYR A 58 -2.50 -13.71 -12.41
C TYR A 58 -3.00 -12.39 -11.82
N PHE A 59 -2.77 -12.21 -10.51
CA PHE A 59 -3.09 -10.95 -9.85
C PHE A 59 -2.41 -9.77 -10.56
N GLY A 60 -1.11 -9.91 -10.82
CA GLY A 60 -0.35 -8.85 -11.49
C GLY A 60 -0.89 -8.52 -12.87
N ASP A 61 -1.27 -9.56 -13.64
CA ASP A 61 -1.83 -9.34 -14.97
C ASP A 61 -3.16 -8.58 -14.91
N LEU A 62 -4.00 -8.94 -13.95
CA LEU A 62 -5.30 -8.26 -13.80
C LEU A 62 -5.13 -6.81 -13.39
N ILE A 63 -4.22 -6.52 -12.46
CA ILE A 63 -3.96 -5.14 -12.03
C ILE A 63 -3.41 -4.33 -13.18
N LYS A 64 -2.40 -4.85 -13.87
CA LYS A 64 -1.79 -4.12 -14.99
C LYS A 64 -2.78 -3.84 -16.10
N LYS A 65 -3.68 -4.77 -16.35
CA LYS A 65 -4.71 -4.58 -17.36
C LYS A 65 -5.64 -3.44 -16.98
N GLU A 66 -5.90 -3.29 -15.69
CA GLU A 66 -6.84 -2.27 -15.22
C GLU A 66 -6.21 -0.89 -15.10
N VAL A 67 -4.97 -0.80 -14.58
CA VAL A 67 -4.36 0.50 -14.27
C VAL A 67 -3.16 0.85 -15.14
N GLN A 68 -2.72 -0.04 -16.02
CA GLN A 68 -1.67 0.20 -17.02
C GLN A 68 -0.27 0.36 -16.42
N ILE A 69 -0.08 0.03 -15.14
CA ILE A 69 1.21 -0.07 -14.49
C ILE A 69 1.27 -1.40 -13.76
N THR A 70 2.47 -1.82 -13.36
CA THR A 70 2.60 -3.10 -12.65
C THR A 70 1.94 -3.03 -11.29
N ALA A 71 1.56 -4.20 -10.76
CA ALA A 71 0.98 -4.28 -9.42
C ALA A 71 1.95 -3.70 -8.39
N GLN A 72 3.25 -3.97 -8.53
CA GLN A 72 4.24 -3.44 -7.60
C GLN A 72 4.28 -1.92 -7.64
N GLU A 73 4.25 -1.35 -8.84
CA GLU A 73 4.22 0.11 -8.99
C GLU A 73 2.95 0.70 -8.39
N TYR A 74 1.83 0.03 -8.59
CA TYR A 74 0.57 0.50 -8.03
C TYR A 74 0.58 0.48 -6.51
N ILE A 75 1.04 -0.62 -5.91
CA ILE A 75 1.13 -0.72 -4.46
C ILE A 75 2.03 0.38 -3.92
N ARG A 76 3.17 0.61 -4.59
CA ARG A 76 4.10 1.65 -4.18
C ARG A 76 3.45 3.03 -4.22
N SER A 77 2.63 3.29 -5.24
CA SER A 77 1.93 4.58 -5.34
C SER A 77 0.95 4.78 -4.18
N ARG A 78 0.33 3.71 -3.70
CA ARG A 78 -0.58 3.80 -2.56
C ARG A 78 0.18 4.09 -1.26
N ILE A 79 1.37 3.49 -1.12
CA ILE A 79 2.21 3.78 0.04
C ILE A 79 2.62 5.25 0.04
N VAL A 80 2.99 5.79 -1.13
CA VAL A 80 3.36 7.20 -1.25
C VAL A 80 2.16 8.09 -0.88
N SER A 81 0.96 7.75 -1.34
CA SER A 81 -0.24 8.50 -1.00
C SER A 81 -0.46 8.55 0.51
N HIS A 82 -0.28 7.43 1.19
CA HIS A 82 -0.39 7.40 2.65
C HIS A 82 0.67 8.26 3.31
N ALA A 83 1.90 8.19 2.79
CA ALA A 83 2.97 9.03 3.32
C ALA A 83 2.62 10.51 3.20
N GLN A 84 2.05 10.91 2.07
CA GLN A 84 1.65 12.30 1.86
C GLN A 84 0.63 12.75 2.91
N VAL A 85 -0.34 11.89 3.21
CA VAL A 85 -1.34 12.20 4.24
C VAL A 85 -0.67 12.35 5.61
N LEU A 86 0.22 11.43 5.97
CA LEU A 86 0.90 11.49 7.26
C LEU A 86 1.79 12.73 7.37
N LEU A 87 2.45 13.10 6.28
CA LEU A 87 3.30 14.28 6.27
C LEU A 87 2.50 15.57 6.46
N ARG A 88 1.31 15.63 5.88
CA ARG A 88 0.48 16.84 5.95
C ARG A 88 -0.35 16.92 7.22
N GLN A 89 -0.81 15.78 7.73
CA GLN A 89 -1.85 15.77 8.76
C GLN A 89 -1.36 15.37 10.14
N THR A 90 -0.07 15.00 10.28
CA THR A 90 0.47 14.60 11.57
C THR A 90 1.77 15.34 11.86
N ASN A 91 2.20 15.25 13.11
CA ASN A 91 3.50 15.77 13.54
C ASN A 91 4.55 14.65 13.64
N MET A 92 4.27 13.50 13.07
CA MET A 92 5.23 12.39 13.08
C MET A 92 6.51 12.81 12.38
N THR A 93 7.63 12.36 12.91
CA THR A 93 8.92 12.62 12.25
C THR A 93 9.01 11.80 10.97
N ILE A 94 9.92 12.19 10.09
CA ILE A 94 10.15 11.44 8.85
C ILE A 94 10.51 9.99 9.18
N ASN A 95 11.35 9.77 10.19
CA ASN A 95 11.73 8.42 10.60
C ASN A 95 10.54 7.63 11.13
N GLU A 96 9.67 8.28 11.90
CA GLU A 96 8.46 7.62 12.41
C GLU A 96 7.53 7.21 11.28
N ILE A 97 7.37 8.07 10.28
CA ILE A 97 6.53 7.75 9.11
C ILE A 97 7.13 6.57 8.36
N ALA A 98 8.45 6.58 8.15
CA ALA A 98 9.12 5.48 7.46
C ALA A 98 8.86 4.16 8.18
N GLU A 99 8.97 4.15 9.50
CA GLU A 99 8.75 2.96 10.29
C GLU A 99 7.28 2.51 10.23
N GLU A 100 6.37 3.47 10.34
CA GLU A 100 4.93 3.18 10.29
C GLU A 100 4.55 2.52 8.97
N LEU A 101 5.20 2.91 7.88
CA LEU A 101 4.89 2.39 6.55
C LEU A 101 5.70 1.14 6.18
N GLY A 102 6.51 0.63 7.11
CA GLY A 102 7.18 -0.65 6.91
C GLY A 102 8.52 -0.57 6.21
N PHE A 103 9.16 0.59 6.21
CA PHE A 103 10.52 0.72 5.67
C PHE A 103 11.54 0.30 6.72
N ALA A 104 12.45 -0.58 6.32
CA ALA A 104 13.51 -1.02 7.23
C ALA A 104 14.46 0.12 7.57
N TYR A 105 14.67 1.03 6.61
CA TYR A 105 15.60 2.15 6.78
C TYR A 105 14.95 3.43 6.30
N PRO A 106 15.07 4.53 7.07
CA PRO A 106 14.44 5.81 6.67
C PRO A 106 14.92 6.34 5.32
N ASN A 107 16.17 6.08 4.94
CA ASN A 107 16.67 6.59 3.67
C ASN A 107 16.03 5.88 2.48
N HIS A 108 15.54 4.65 2.66
CA HIS A 108 14.79 3.98 1.60
C HIS A 108 13.45 4.69 1.37
N PHE A 109 12.81 5.11 2.44
CA PHE A 109 11.58 5.89 2.35
C PHE A 109 11.82 7.21 1.62
N THR A 110 12.84 7.95 2.05
CA THR A 110 13.16 9.25 1.46
C THR A 110 13.42 9.11 -0.04
N ARG A 111 14.19 8.09 -0.42
CA ARG A 111 14.51 7.85 -1.82
C ARG A 111 13.28 7.51 -2.65
N MET A 112 12.44 6.63 -2.13
CA MET A 112 11.23 6.25 -2.83
C MET A 112 10.28 7.43 -2.98
N PHE A 113 10.11 8.20 -1.91
CA PHE A 113 9.23 9.35 -1.93
C PHE A 113 9.71 10.40 -2.93
N HIS A 114 11.00 10.67 -2.92
CA HIS A 114 11.59 11.64 -3.85
C HIS A 114 11.44 11.17 -5.30
N LYS A 115 11.66 9.88 -5.55
CA LYS A 115 11.51 9.35 -6.90
C LYS A 115 10.07 9.46 -7.38
N ALA A 116 9.11 9.28 -6.49
CA ALA A 116 7.69 9.29 -6.87
C ALA A 116 7.12 10.69 -7.01
N THR A 117 7.56 11.63 -6.19
CA THR A 117 6.93 12.96 -6.10
C THR A 117 7.81 14.10 -6.60
N GLY A 118 9.11 13.87 -6.70
CA GLY A 118 10.07 14.94 -7.02
C GLY A 118 10.51 15.75 -5.82
N TYR A 119 9.97 15.47 -4.64
CA TYR A 119 10.30 16.21 -3.42
C TYR A 119 10.78 15.24 -2.34
N THR A 120 11.69 15.70 -1.48
CA THR A 120 11.99 14.94 -0.28
C THR A 120 10.78 15.02 0.66
N PRO A 121 10.61 14.05 1.57
CA PRO A 121 9.52 14.14 2.54
C PRO A 121 9.52 15.43 3.34
N LEU A 122 10.70 15.88 3.75
CA LEU A 122 10.80 17.11 4.54
C LEU A 122 10.34 18.32 3.73
N LYS A 123 10.78 18.42 2.48
CA LYS A 123 10.39 19.53 1.62
C LYS A 123 8.90 19.49 1.33
N TYR A 124 8.38 18.31 1.09
CA TYR A 124 6.94 18.15 0.86
C TYR A 124 6.13 18.63 2.07
N ARG A 125 6.59 18.27 3.28
CA ARG A 125 5.89 18.68 4.51
C ARG A 125 5.87 20.18 4.67
N LYS A 126 6.94 20.87 4.27
CA LYS A 126 7.01 22.32 4.40
C LYS A 126 6.08 23.05 3.42
N GLY A 127 5.41 22.33 2.57
CA GLY A 127 4.37 22.90 1.74
C GLY A 127 4.86 23.57 0.47
N ASN A 128 6.05 23.21 0.05
CA ASN A 128 6.57 23.77 -1.20
C ASN A 128 7.34 22.77 -2.01
#